data_f4f1864bde82accfe44445a618fcad43
#
_entry.id   f4f1864bde82accfe44445a618fcad43
#
_cell.length_a   1.000
_cell.length_b   1.000
_cell.length_c   1.000
_cell.angle_alpha   90.00
_cell.angle_beta   90.00
_cell.angle_gamma   90.00
#
_symmetry.space_group_name_H-M   'P 1'
#
loop_
_entity.id
_entity.type
_entity.pdbx_description
1 polymer ?
#
loop_
_entity_poly.entity_id
_entity_poly.type
_entity_poly.pdbx_seq_one_letter_code
_entity_poly.pdbx_strand_id
1 'polypeptide(L)'
;MSHADIDQSQTNVGAAEASTDPVLVPADGTSSLPASRNRVLDALSFRRISAIYILVALIILFGLWVPDTFLRVDIFRTMLDAQALTAIVAVGLVLPLSAGVFDLAVGASVGAGSILVAWLLTSGGLPVWPSILIAVACGLAIGVVSGFFVVKVRIDSFIATLGMSSILLAAIQWISNSQQILNLPADFQKLGTNELLGITYPTWTMLFLALVIWYVLERTPTGRKIYATGGNIEAARLTGVRTGTVIVCCLAAGSFMAATAGILTSARIGTGDPTTGPSFLLPAYAAAFLGSTQFKGGRYNVFGTILAVYVLAVGVKGLQLAGAPIWIPDLFNGIALLLAVGLAKTQAGNTRARAIRRVMSKQSADDGHAGRTAH
;
A
#
# COMPACT_ATOMS: atom_id res chain seq x y z
N MET A 1 17.93 -70.11 -26.16
CA MET A 1 17.67 -71.11 -25.11
C MET A 1 16.82 -70.38 -24.08
N SER A 2 15.64 -70.65 -23.87
CA SER A 2 14.62 -71.64 -23.87
C SER A 2 13.44 -71.04 -23.07
N HIS A 3 12.31 -71.00 -23.73
CA HIS A 3 10.95 -71.45 -23.40
C HIS A 3 10.35 -70.91 -22.07
N ALA A 4 9.28 -70.14 -22.13
CA ALA A 4 7.87 -70.58 -22.32
C ALA A 4 7.31 -71.22 -21.02
N ASP A 5 6.25 -70.63 -20.45
CA ASP A 5 4.93 -71.21 -20.60
C ASP A 5 3.81 -70.31 -20.14
N ILE A 6 2.76 -70.41 -20.91
CA ILE A 6 1.42 -69.86 -20.79
C ILE A 6 0.64 -70.76 -19.84
N ASP A 7 -0.19 -70.19 -18.92
CA ASP A 7 -1.42 -70.94 -18.59
C ASP A 7 -2.61 -69.96 -18.39
N GLN A 8 -3.64 -70.27 -19.16
CA GLN A 8 -5.01 -69.68 -19.09
C GLN A 8 -5.86 -70.58 -18.20
N SER A 9 -6.68 -69.97 -17.36
CA SER A 9 -7.97 -70.56 -16.97
C SER A 9 -8.95 -69.52 -16.60
N GLN A 10 -9.75 -69.16 -17.47
CA GLN A 10 -11.21 -69.31 -17.74
C GLN A 10 -12.12 -69.25 -16.50
N THR A 11 -12.97 -68.19 -16.57
CA THR A 11 -14.42 -68.19 -16.33
C THR A 11 -15.00 -68.77 -15.03
N ASN A 12 -15.66 -67.94 -14.27
CA ASN A 12 -17.01 -68.27 -13.85
C ASN A 12 -17.92 -67.04 -13.67
N VAL A 13 -19.01 -67.04 -14.44
CA VAL A 13 -20.14 -66.15 -14.40
C VAL A 13 -21.04 -66.63 -13.26
N GLY A 14 -21.28 -65.78 -12.28
CA GLY A 14 -22.26 -66.00 -11.24
C GLY A 14 -23.16 -64.77 -11.10
N ALA A 15 -24.34 -64.83 -11.72
CA ALA A 15 -25.42 -63.89 -11.50
C ALA A 15 -25.90 -64.00 -10.06
N ALA A 16 -25.96 -62.88 -9.38
CA ALA A 16 -26.70 -62.73 -8.11
C ALA A 16 -27.61 -61.51 -8.19
N GLU A 17 -28.85 -61.80 -7.93
CA GLU A 17 -30.03 -61.02 -8.05
C GLU A 17 -30.00 -59.68 -7.31
N ALA A 18 -30.62 -58.68 -7.93
CA ALA A 18 -30.92 -57.40 -7.33
C ALA A 18 -31.96 -57.54 -6.20
N SER A 19 -31.55 -57.28 -4.98
CA SER A 19 -32.50 -56.99 -3.88
C SER A 19 -32.63 -55.46 -3.77
N THR A 20 -33.77 -54.98 -4.24
CA THR A 20 -34.24 -53.61 -4.06
C THR A 20 -34.86 -53.46 -2.67
N ASP A 21 -34.07 -53.07 -1.68
CA ASP A 21 -34.60 -52.52 -0.43
C ASP A 21 -34.46 -50.99 -0.46
N PRO A 22 -35.56 -50.24 -0.22
CA PRO A 22 -35.53 -48.78 -0.18
C PRO A 22 -34.84 -48.36 1.10
N VAL A 23 -33.65 -47.73 0.97
CA VAL A 23 -32.97 -47.03 2.05
C VAL A 23 -33.86 -45.85 2.50
N LEU A 24 -34.51 -46.06 3.63
CA LEU A 24 -35.21 -44.98 4.36
C LEU A 24 -34.17 -43.96 4.82
N VAL A 25 -34.09 -42.83 4.14
CA VAL A 25 -33.37 -41.62 4.57
C VAL A 25 -34.14 -41.02 5.75
N PRO A 26 -33.55 -40.87 6.95
CA PRO A 26 -34.20 -40.16 8.04
C PRO A 26 -34.36 -38.68 7.65
N ALA A 27 -35.60 -38.25 7.56
CA ALA A 27 -35.96 -36.84 7.43
C ALA A 27 -35.83 -36.13 8.77
N ASP A 28 -34.61 -35.87 9.24
CA ASP A 28 -34.39 -34.88 10.29
C ASP A 28 -33.77 -33.60 9.64
N GLY A 29 -34.64 -32.94 8.92
CA GLY A 29 -34.41 -31.61 8.41
C GLY A 29 -34.80 -30.54 9.43
N THR A 30 -34.02 -30.36 10.46
CA THR A 30 -33.92 -29.05 11.09
C THR A 30 -32.78 -28.28 10.44
N SER A 31 -33.06 -27.76 9.24
CA SER A 31 -32.29 -26.68 8.67
C SER A 31 -32.43 -25.46 9.61
N SER A 32 -31.52 -25.36 10.59
CA SER A 32 -31.30 -24.10 11.28
C SER A 32 -30.88 -23.08 10.21
N LEU A 33 -31.82 -22.24 9.79
CA LEU A 33 -31.57 -21.05 9.00
C LEU A 33 -30.39 -20.31 9.66
N PRO A 34 -29.34 -19.94 8.93
CA PRO A 34 -28.29 -19.14 9.49
C PRO A 34 -28.93 -17.85 9.98
N ALA A 35 -28.90 -17.61 11.27
CA ALA A 35 -29.38 -16.38 11.88
C ALA A 35 -28.86 -15.22 11.04
N SER A 36 -29.76 -14.36 10.60
CA SER A 36 -29.47 -13.12 9.89
C SER A 36 -28.53 -12.30 10.77
N ARG A 37 -27.25 -12.58 10.65
CA ARG A 37 -26.19 -11.85 11.32
C ARG A 37 -26.22 -10.47 10.71
N ASN A 38 -26.61 -9.47 11.49
CA ASN A 38 -26.76 -8.09 11.06
C ASN A 38 -25.48 -7.64 10.36
N ARG A 39 -25.52 -7.63 9.02
CA ARG A 39 -24.39 -7.19 8.16
C ARG A 39 -23.88 -5.80 8.53
N VAL A 40 -24.75 -4.97 9.14
CA VAL A 40 -24.43 -3.64 9.63
C VAL A 40 -23.52 -3.71 10.89
N LEU A 41 -23.80 -4.62 11.83
CA LEU A 41 -22.96 -4.79 13.04
C LEU A 41 -21.62 -5.44 12.73
N ASP A 42 -21.55 -6.35 11.74
CA ASP A 42 -20.28 -6.90 11.25
C ASP A 42 -19.47 -5.88 10.45
N ALA A 43 -20.11 -4.91 9.81
CA ALA A 43 -19.45 -3.79 9.13
C ALA A 43 -18.87 -2.77 10.13
N LEU A 44 -19.55 -2.55 11.27
CA LEU A 44 -19.14 -1.65 12.35
C LEU A 44 -18.21 -2.34 13.38
N SER A 45 -17.76 -3.56 13.12
CA SER A 45 -16.86 -4.24 14.07
C SER A 45 -15.58 -3.41 14.25
N PHE A 46 -15.23 -3.08 15.48
CA PHE A 46 -14.05 -2.30 15.91
C PHE A 46 -12.76 -2.74 15.20
N ARG A 47 -12.69 -3.99 14.82
CA ARG A 47 -11.55 -4.59 14.12
C ARG A 47 -11.40 -4.20 12.66
N ARG A 48 -12.46 -3.66 12.00
CA ARG A 48 -12.43 -3.25 10.59
C ARG A 48 -12.27 -1.75 10.40
N ILE A 49 -12.62 -0.94 11.42
CA ILE A 49 -12.71 0.52 11.30
C ILE A 49 -11.94 1.20 12.45
N SER A 50 -10.93 0.50 13.02
CA SER A 50 -10.20 1.03 14.19
C SER A 50 -9.55 2.40 13.93
N ALA A 51 -9.07 2.67 12.71
CA ALA A 51 -8.47 3.96 12.38
C ALA A 51 -9.49 5.11 12.39
N ILE A 52 -10.75 4.87 12.02
CA ILE A 52 -11.80 5.91 12.11
C ILE A 52 -12.07 6.22 13.59
N TYR A 53 -12.13 5.22 14.45
CA TYR A 53 -12.30 5.46 15.89
C TYR A 53 -11.12 6.21 16.50
N ILE A 54 -9.89 5.87 16.07
CA ILE A 54 -8.68 6.59 16.50
C ILE A 54 -8.72 8.04 15.99
N LEU A 55 -9.12 8.26 14.73
CA LEU A 55 -9.26 9.60 14.17
C LEU A 55 -10.26 10.46 14.96
N VAL A 56 -11.45 9.90 15.21
CA VAL A 56 -12.48 10.58 15.98
C VAL A 56 -12.01 10.83 17.43
N ALA A 57 -11.37 9.85 18.05
CA ALA A 57 -10.83 10.01 19.40
C ALA A 57 -9.75 11.12 19.47
N LEU A 58 -8.85 11.19 18.48
CA LEU A 58 -7.85 12.26 18.40
C LEU A 58 -8.49 13.63 18.15
N ILE A 59 -9.50 13.71 17.29
CA ILE A 59 -10.24 14.98 17.05
C ILE A 59 -10.93 15.44 18.34
N ILE A 60 -11.57 14.53 19.08
CA ILE A 60 -12.20 14.86 20.36
C ILE A 60 -11.13 15.26 21.39
N LEU A 61 -10.04 14.51 21.50
CA LEU A 61 -8.95 14.79 22.44
C LEU A 61 -8.39 16.20 22.24
N PHE A 62 -7.98 16.53 21.01
CA PHE A 62 -7.40 17.84 20.71
C PHE A 62 -8.44 18.97 20.67
N GLY A 63 -9.68 18.65 20.27
CA GLY A 63 -10.80 19.59 20.35
C GLY A 63 -11.15 20.01 21.78
N LEU A 64 -10.93 19.12 22.77
CA LEU A 64 -11.10 19.46 24.19
C LEU A 64 -9.84 20.11 24.80
N TRP A 65 -8.66 19.73 24.32
CA TRP A 65 -7.39 20.23 24.86
C TRP A 65 -7.03 21.63 24.35
N VAL A 66 -7.27 21.90 23.05
CA VAL A 66 -6.91 23.18 22.40
C VAL A 66 -8.08 23.67 21.53
N PRO A 67 -9.26 23.98 22.13
CA PRO A 67 -10.49 24.24 21.38
C PRO A 67 -10.41 25.48 20.48
N ASP A 68 -9.78 26.54 20.94
CA ASP A 68 -9.76 27.84 20.27
C ASP A 68 -8.98 27.84 18.95
N THR A 69 -8.04 26.91 18.80
CA THR A 69 -7.19 26.81 17.61
C THR A 69 -7.50 25.57 16.78
N PHE A 70 -7.69 24.40 17.41
CA PHE A 70 -7.83 23.15 16.71
C PHE A 70 -9.15 23.03 15.92
N LEU A 71 -10.27 23.52 16.45
CA LEU A 71 -11.60 23.40 15.83
C LEU A 71 -11.88 24.43 14.72
N ARG A 72 -10.90 25.24 14.34
CA ARG A 72 -11.06 26.19 13.23
C ARG A 72 -11.07 25.46 11.88
N VAL A 73 -12.06 25.78 11.05
CA VAL A 73 -12.21 25.19 9.70
C VAL A 73 -10.98 25.41 8.83
N ASP A 74 -10.32 26.58 8.96
CA ASP A 74 -9.12 26.90 8.19
C ASP A 74 -7.95 25.94 8.49
N ILE A 75 -7.84 25.48 9.75
CA ILE A 75 -6.81 24.53 10.16
C ILE A 75 -7.06 23.16 9.54
N PHE A 76 -8.32 22.70 9.52
CA PHE A 76 -8.68 21.45 8.86
C PHE A 76 -8.43 21.51 7.35
N ARG A 77 -8.79 22.60 6.68
CA ARG A 77 -8.50 22.80 5.26
C ARG A 77 -7.00 22.77 4.99
N THR A 78 -6.21 23.55 5.71
CA THR A 78 -4.76 23.60 5.54
C THR A 78 -4.11 22.26 5.80
N MET A 79 -4.61 21.51 6.79
CA MET A 79 -4.13 20.16 7.10
C MET A 79 -4.48 19.16 5.98
N LEU A 80 -5.71 19.19 5.46
CA LEU A 80 -6.13 18.34 4.34
C LEU A 80 -5.23 18.56 3.13
N ASP A 81 -4.98 19.82 2.77
CA ASP A 81 -4.15 20.21 1.64
C ASP A 81 -2.67 19.83 1.83
N ALA A 82 -2.13 20.09 3.02
CA ALA A 82 -0.74 19.76 3.31
C ALA A 82 -0.49 18.25 3.23
N GLN A 83 -1.44 17.47 3.73
CA GLN A 83 -1.31 16.01 3.77
C GLN A 83 -1.66 15.32 2.44
N ALA A 84 -2.28 16.02 1.51
CA ALA A 84 -2.51 15.48 0.17
C ALA A 84 -1.21 15.05 -0.52
N LEU A 85 -0.12 15.81 -0.34
CA LEU A 85 1.20 15.47 -0.89
C LEU A 85 1.78 14.20 -0.25
N THR A 86 1.73 14.12 1.07
CA THR A 86 2.13 12.90 1.81
C THR A 86 1.26 11.69 1.41
N ALA A 87 -0.03 11.91 1.19
CA ALA A 87 -0.96 10.86 0.77
C ALA A 87 -0.63 10.35 -0.65
N ILE A 88 -0.24 11.21 -1.59
CA ILE A 88 0.24 10.78 -2.92
C ILE A 88 1.43 9.83 -2.76
N VAL A 89 2.44 10.21 -1.97
CA VAL A 89 3.63 9.39 -1.73
C VAL A 89 3.27 8.07 -1.06
N ALA A 90 2.44 8.11 -0.02
CA ALA A 90 2.01 6.92 0.73
C ALA A 90 1.21 5.94 -0.13
N VAL A 91 0.29 6.45 -0.99
CA VAL A 91 -0.45 5.62 -1.96
C VAL A 91 0.49 5.05 -3.02
N GLY A 92 1.51 5.81 -3.45
CA GLY A 92 2.57 5.31 -4.33
C GLY A 92 3.31 4.10 -3.73
N LEU A 93 3.63 4.14 -2.43
CA LEU A 93 4.27 3.05 -1.70
C LEU A 93 3.37 1.81 -1.55
N VAL A 94 2.05 1.94 -1.60
CA VAL A 94 1.14 0.77 -1.56
C VAL A 94 1.46 -0.23 -2.67
N LEU A 95 1.89 0.23 -3.85
CA LEU A 95 2.19 -0.63 -4.99
C LEU A 95 3.40 -1.55 -4.75
N PRO A 96 4.63 -1.04 -4.49
CA PRO A 96 5.79 -1.88 -4.23
C PRO A 96 5.60 -2.74 -2.97
N LEU A 97 5.03 -2.20 -1.89
CA LEU A 97 4.75 -2.97 -0.68
C LEU A 97 3.74 -4.10 -0.93
N SER A 98 2.73 -3.90 -1.77
CA SER A 98 1.80 -4.97 -2.18
C SER A 98 2.46 -6.04 -3.04
N ALA A 99 3.52 -5.70 -3.79
CA ALA A 99 4.34 -6.64 -4.55
C ALA A 99 5.43 -7.33 -3.71
N GLY A 100 5.54 -6.99 -2.42
CA GLY A 100 6.50 -7.58 -1.48
C GLY A 100 7.91 -7.00 -1.56
N VAL A 101 8.06 -5.78 -2.13
CA VAL A 101 9.35 -5.07 -2.25
C VAL A 101 9.30 -3.72 -1.55
N PHE A 102 10.45 -3.29 -1.02
CA PHE A 102 10.60 -1.97 -0.37
C PHE A 102 11.14 -0.95 -1.38
N ASP A 103 10.68 0.30 -1.26
CA ASP A 103 11.19 1.43 -2.03
C ASP A 103 11.64 2.56 -1.10
N LEU A 104 12.90 2.52 -0.67
CA LEU A 104 13.49 3.56 0.16
C LEU A 104 13.94 4.79 -0.64
N ALA A 105 13.93 4.70 -1.98
CA ALA A 105 14.23 5.84 -2.84
C ALA A 105 13.05 6.81 -2.96
N VAL A 106 11.85 6.45 -2.47
CA VAL A 106 10.63 7.24 -2.62
C VAL A 106 10.79 8.69 -2.12
N GLY A 107 11.41 8.90 -0.94
CA GLY A 107 11.68 10.24 -0.42
C GLY A 107 12.64 11.03 -1.32
N ALA A 108 13.75 10.42 -1.73
CA ALA A 108 14.69 11.05 -2.66
C ALA A 108 14.05 11.31 -4.04
N SER A 109 13.11 10.46 -4.49
CA SER A 109 12.35 10.69 -5.72
C SER A 109 11.42 11.90 -5.64
N VAL A 110 10.85 12.19 -4.46
CA VAL A 110 10.12 13.45 -4.21
C VAL A 110 11.06 14.65 -4.38
N GLY A 111 12.23 14.62 -3.73
CA GLY A 111 13.24 15.67 -3.86
C GLY A 111 13.73 15.85 -5.29
N ALA A 112 13.96 14.74 -6.02
CA ALA A 112 14.39 14.78 -7.42
C ALA A 112 13.32 15.43 -8.32
N GLY A 113 12.04 15.09 -8.15
CA GLY A 113 10.95 15.74 -8.87
C GLY A 113 10.86 17.23 -8.57
N SER A 114 11.02 17.62 -7.31
CA SER A 114 11.01 19.01 -6.84
C SER A 114 12.15 19.84 -7.47
N ILE A 115 13.38 19.35 -7.34
CA ILE A 115 14.58 20.08 -7.81
C ILE A 115 14.67 20.10 -9.33
N LEU A 116 14.36 18.97 -9.98
CA LEU A 116 14.44 18.89 -11.44
C LEU A 116 13.45 19.85 -12.12
N VAL A 117 12.19 19.90 -11.65
CA VAL A 117 11.21 20.83 -12.23
C VAL A 117 11.60 22.27 -11.96
N ALA A 118 12.09 22.59 -10.75
CA ALA A 118 12.54 23.93 -10.40
C ALA A 118 13.73 24.39 -11.28
N TRP A 119 14.72 23.52 -11.48
CA TRP A 119 15.87 23.79 -12.33
C TRP A 119 15.48 23.96 -13.80
N LEU A 120 14.58 23.13 -14.35
CA LEU A 120 14.11 23.24 -15.72
C LEU A 120 13.36 24.57 -15.97
N LEU A 121 12.59 25.02 -14.99
CA LEU A 121 11.83 26.28 -15.07
C LEU A 121 12.71 27.53 -14.99
N THR A 122 13.75 27.50 -14.14
CA THR A 122 14.61 28.67 -13.88
C THR A 122 15.86 28.67 -14.78
N SER A 123 16.77 27.75 -14.54
CA SER A 123 18.04 27.65 -15.27
C SER A 123 17.88 27.09 -16.67
N GLY A 124 16.96 26.16 -16.89
CA GLY A 124 16.66 25.57 -18.18
C GLY A 124 15.79 26.44 -19.08
N GLY A 125 15.10 27.45 -18.53
CA GLY A 125 14.25 28.37 -19.27
C GLY A 125 13.07 27.71 -20.00
N LEU A 126 12.69 26.48 -19.62
CA LEU A 126 11.62 25.74 -20.27
C LEU A 126 10.23 26.20 -19.80
N PRO A 127 9.21 26.12 -20.67
CA PRO A 127 7.83 26.34 -20.27
C PRO A 127 7.35 25.36 -19.19
N VAL A 128 6.28 25.71 -18.47
CA VAL A 128 5.78 24.93 -17.32
C VAL A 128 5.46 23.48 -17.67
N TRP A 129 4.68 23.25 -18.72
CA TRP A 129 4.23 21.89 -19.08
C TRP A 129 5.34 20.95 -19.52
N PRO A 130 6.28 21.35 -20.43
CA PRO A 130 7.45 20.53 -20.74
C PRO A 130 8.30 20.20 -19.53
N SER A 131 8.52 21.15 -18.61
CA SER A 131 9.29 20.93 -17.38
C SER A 131 8.63 19.88 -16.49
N ILE A 132 7.31 19.94 -16.32
CA ILE A 132 6.56 18.93 -15.57
C ILE A 132 6.67 17.56 -16.23
N LEU A 133 6.47 17.46 -17.54
CA LEU A 133 6.54 16.20 -18.27
C LEU A 133 7.92 15.53 -18.15
N ILE A 134 8.99 16.31 -18.29
CA ILE A 134 10.37 15.82 -18.13
C ILE A 134 10.61 15.34 -16.70
N ALA A 135 10.19 16.10 -15.69
CA ALA A 135 10.38 15.73 -14.29
C ALA A 135 9.61 14.47 -13.92
N VAL A 136 8.37 14.32 -14.40
CA VAL A 136 7.55 13.11 -14.23
C VAL A 136 8.15 11.91 -14.95
N ALA A 137 8.62 12.08 -16.19
CA ALA A 137 9.29 11.03 -16.96
C ALA A 137 10.59 10.57 -16.27
N CYS A 138 11.35 11.51 -15.69
CA CYS A 138 12.52 11.21 -14.88
C CYS A 138 12.14 10.39 -13.64
N GLY A 139 11.07 10.75 -12.92
CA GLY A 139 10.54 9.97 -11.80
C GLY A 139 10.19 8.54 -12.19
N LEU A 140 9.53 8.35 -13.33
CA LEU A 140 9.24 7.02 -13.89
C LEU A 140 10.54 6.25 -14.19
N ALA A 141 11.53 6.90 -14.80
CA ALA A 141 12.83 6.30 -15.14
C ALA A 141 13.60 5.86 -13.89
N ILE A 142 13.58 6.66 -12.82
CA ILE A 142 14.18 6.30 -11.51
C ILE A 142 13.61 4.97 -11.01
N GLY A 143 12.29 4.81 -11.02
CA GLY A 143 11.64 3.58 -10.58
C GLY A 143 11.95 2.37 -11.49
N VAL A 144 12.05 2.60 -12.82
CA VAL A 144 12.47 1.55 -13.78
C VAL A 144 13.90 1.11 -13.51
N VAL A 145 14.83 2.05 -13.28
CA VAL A 145 16.23 1.76 -12.97
C VAL A 145 16.34 1.02 -11.64
N SER A 146 15.63 1.45 -10.59
CA SER A 146 15.57 0.74 -9.31
C SER A 146 15.05 -0.70 -9.51
N GLY A 147 13.98 -0.86 -10.29
CA GLY A 147 13.41 -2.16 -10.64
C GLY A 147 14.35 -3.04 -11.45
N PHE A 148 15.17 -2.47 -12.33
CA PHE A 148 16.20 -3.20 -13.06
C PHE A 148 17.22 -3.82 -12.11
N PHE A 149 17.74 -3.07 -11.15
CA PHE A 149 18.68 -3.59 -10.16
C PHE A 149 18.06 -4.71 -9.32
N VAL A 150 16.81 -4.55 -8.87
CA VAL A 150 16.11 -5.56 -8.08
C VAL A 150 15.86 -6.83 -8.87
N VAL A 151 15.41 -6.74 -10.13
CA VAL A 151 14.94 -7.89 -10.91
C VAL A 151 16.05 -8.55 -11.72
N LYS A 152 16.87 -7.75 -12.43
CA LYS A 152 17.90 -8.26 -13.34
C LYS A 152 19.21 -8.56 -12.63
N VAL A 153 19.65 -7.64 -11.76
CA VAL A 153 20.89 -7.83 -10.99
C VAL A 153 20.62 -8.67 -9.74
N ARG A 154 19.33 -8.82 -9.33
CA ARG A 154 18.88 -9.61 -8.17
C ARG A 154 19.40 -9.10 -6.83
N ILE A 155 19.59 -7.79 -6.72
CA ILE A 155 19.92 -7.13 -5.47
C ILE A 155 18.64 -7.07 -4.62
N ASP A 156 18.76 -7.27 -3.31
CA ASP A 156 17.65 -7.05 -2.39
C ASP A 156 17.06 -5.65 -2.58
N SER A 157 15.72 -5.54 -2.57
CA SER A 157 15.02 -4.27 -2.86
C SER A 157 15.38 -3.16 -1.89
N PHE A 158 15.58 -3.51 -0.60
CA PHE A 158 16.00 -2.55 0.42
C PHE A 158 17.36 -1.93 0.09
N ILE A 159 18.34 -2.78 -0.26
CA ILE A 159 19.72 -2.34 -0.59
C ILE A 159 19.74 -1.55 -1.89
N ALA A 160 19.05 -2.05 -2.93
CA ALA A 160 19.01 -1.39 -4.24
C ALA A 160 18.37 0.00 -4.18
N THR A 161 17.23 0.13 -3.47
CA THR A 161 16.53 1.41 -3.36
C THR A 161 17.20 2.37 -2.37
N LEU A 162 17.88 1.86 -1.34
CA LEU A 162 18.72 2.70 -0.46
C LEU A 162 19.91 3.27 -1.23
N GLY A 163 20.60 2.45 -2.05
CA GLY A 163 21.66 2.93 -2.93
C GLY A 163 21.18 3.96 -3.94
N MET A 164 20.00 3.72 -4.56
CA MET A 164 19.36 4.68 -5.45
C MET A 164 19.01 5.99 -4.72
N SER A 165 18.51 5.92 -3.49
CA SER A 165 18.23 7.10 -2.67
C SER A 165 19.50 7.96 -2.49
N SER A 166 20.63 7.34 -2.19
CA SER A 166 21.91 8.05 -2.01
C SER A 166 22.37 8.72 -3.31
N ILE A 167 22.24 8.04 -4.45
CA ILE A 167 22.55 8.61 -5.78
C ILE A 167 21.65 9.82 -6.08
N LEU A 168 20.36 9.70 -5.82
CA LEU A 168 19.41 10.78 -6.04
C LEU A 168 19.69 11.99 -5.14
N LEU A 169 19.99 11.77 -3.85
CA LEU A 169 20.36 12.84 -2.93
C LEU A 169 21.61 13.57 -3.41
N ALA A 170 22.62 12.86 -3.89
CA ALA A 170 23.81 13.47 -4.49
C ALA A 170 23.47 14.28 -5.76
N ALA A 171 22.62 13.75 -6.67
CA ALA A 171 22.19 14.45 -7.85
C ALA A 171 21.36 15.72 -7.53
N ILE A 172 20.48 15.64 -6.53
CA ILE A 172 19.71 16.78 -6.01
C ILE A 172 20.65 17.90 -5.56
N GLN A 173 21.65 17.56 -4.71
CA GLN A 173 22.62 18.52 -4.22
C GLN A 173 23.49 19.11 -5.35
N TRP A 174 23.88 18.29 -6.31
CA TRP A 174 24.66 18.74 -7.48
C TRP A 174 23.86 19.72 -8.35
N ILE A 175 22.61 19.40 -8.71
CA ILE A 175 21.76 20.24 -9.59
C ILE A 175 21.41 21.56 -8.89
N SER A 176 21.14 21.53 -7.58
CA SER A 176 20.75 22.71 -6.80
C SER A 176 21.92 23.53 -6.27
N ASN A 177 23.18 23.06 -6.46
CA ASN A 177 24.36 23.59 -5.74
C ASN A 177 24.15 23.65 -4.21
N SER A 178 23.41 22.69 -3.66
CA SER A 178 23.05 22.61 -2.22
C SER A 178 22.26 23.82 -1.71
N GLN A 179 21.61 24.57 -2.61
CA GLN A 179 20.80 25.74 -2.28
C GLN A 179 19.36 25.58 -2.78
N GLN A 180 18.47 26.38 -2.22
CA GLN A 180 17.10 26.44 -2.70
C GLN A 180 17.03 27.18 -4.05
N ILE A 181 16.27 26.63 -5.00
CA ILE A 181 15.98 27.25 -6.28
C ILE A 181 14.74 28.11 -6.11
N LEU A 182 14.97 29.44 -6.16
CA LEU A 182 13.92 30.45 -5.93
C LEU A 182 13.32 30.94 -7.26
N ASN A 183 12.31 31.83 -7.15
CA ASN A 183 11.72 32.55 -8.28
C ASN A 183 11.05 31.63 -9.33
N LEU A 184 10.32 30.61 -8.88
CA LEU A 184 9.53 29.79 -9.79
C LEU A 184 8.40 30.63 -10.44
N PRO A 185 8.06 30.39 -11.72
CA PRO A 185 7.01 31.14 -12.42
C PRO A 185 5.67 31.11 -11.68
N ALA A 186 4.95 32.23 -11.66
CA ALA A 186 3.65 32.34 -10.99
C ALA A 186 2.63 31.33 -11.55
N ASP A 187 2.66 31.05 -12.85
CA ASP A 187 1.76 30.06 -13.45
C ASP A 187 2.03 28.63 -12.97
N PHE A 188 3.28 28.31 -12.64
CA PHE A 188 3.62 27.04 -12.00
C PHE A 188 3.13 27.01 -10.55
N GLN A 189 3.29 28.08 -9.80
CA GLN A 189 2.83 28.16 -8.40
C GLN A 189 1.31 28.00 -8.29
N LYS A 190 0.54 28.44 -9.29
CA LYS A 190 -0.92 28.24 -9.35
C LYS A 190 -1.32 26.75 -9.30
N LEU A 191 -0.47 25.84 -9.76
CA LEU A 191 -0.72 24.40 -9.68
C LEU A 191 -0.69 23.86 -8.23
N GLY A 192 0.02 24.57 -7.34
CA GLY A 192 0.11 24.22 -5.93
C GLY A 192 -0.86 24.97 -5.03
N THR A 193 -1.37 26.12 -5.48
CA THR A 193 -2.12 27.07 -4.62
C THR A 193 -3.55 27.32 -5.06
N ASN A 194 -3.87 27.15 -6.35
CA ASN A 194 -5.22 27.37 -6.84
C ASN A 194 -6.21 26.33 -6.29
N GLU A 195 -7.43 26.79 -6.09
CA GLU A 195 -8.55 25.99 -5.62
C GLU A 195 -9.60 25.81 -6.73
N LEU A 196 -10.16 24.63 -6.81
CA LEU A 196 -11.35 24.31 -7.57
C LEU A 196 -12.42 23.79 -6.63
N LEU A 197 -13.57 24.45 -6.55
CA LEU A 197 -14.66 24.12 -5.61
C LEU A 197 -14.22 24.18 -4.13
N GLY A 198 -13.28 25.06 -3.78
CA GLY A 198 -12.76 25.19 -2.42
C GLY A 198 -11.78 24.09 -1.98
N ILE A 199 -11.26 23.29 -2.96
CA ILE A 199 -10.27 22.23 -2.76
C ILE A 199 -9.08 22.54 -3.66
N THR A 200 -7.86 22.43 -3.13
CA THR A 200 -6.64 22.71 -3.88
C THR A 200 -6.35 21.66 -4.97
N TYR A 201 -5.64 22.06 -6.03
CA TYR A 201 -5.24 21.13 -7.09
C TYR A 201 -4.41 19.95 -6.60
N PRO A 202 -3.48 20.07 -5.62
CA PRO A 202 -2.80 18.92 -5.02
C PRO A 202 -3.77 17.89 -4.43
N THR A 203 -4.83 18.33 -3.76
CA THR A 203 -5.85 17.42 -3.19
C THR A 203 -6.67 16.74 -4.29
N TRP A 204 -7.03 17.44 -5.36
CA TRP A 204 -7.66 16.82 -6.54
C TRP A 204 -6.76 15.80 -7.22
N THR A 205 -5.46 16.12 -7.35
CA THR A 205 -4.46 15.20 -7.90
C THR A 205 -4.32 13.95 -7.02
N MET A 206 -4.30 14.12 -5.71
CA MET A 206 -4.28 13.02 -4.75
C MET A 206 -5.51 12.12 -4.90
N LEU A 207 -6.71 12.68 -4.96
CA LEU A 207 -7.96 11.92 -5.14
C LEU A 207 -7.98 11.17 -6.47
N PHE A 208 -7.56 11.82 -7.56
CA PHE A 208 -7.47 11.19 -8.87
C PHE A 208 -6.49 10.02 -8.88
N LEU A 209 -5.26 10.23 -8.40
CA LEU A 209 -4.24 9.18 -8.34
C LEU A 209 -4.67 8.04 -7.41
N ALA A 210 -5.25 8.36 -6.26
CA ALA A 210 -5.77 7.37 -5.33
C ALA A 210 -6.87 6.51 -5.97
N LEU A 211 -7.79 7.13 -6.72
CA LEU A 211 -8.84 6.41 -7.43
C LEU A 211 -8.28 5.49 -8.52
N VAL A 212 -7.30 5.96 -9.29
CA VAL A 212 -6.60 5.17 -10.32
C VAL A 212 -5.92 3.96 -9.69
N ILE A 213 -5.12 4.16 -8.64
CA ILE A 213 -4.39 3.07 -7.98
C ILE A 213 -5.36 2.10 -7.29
N TRP A 214 -6.41 2.60 -6.65
CA TRP A 214 -7.47 1.75 -6.10
C TRP A 214 -8.11 0.90 -7.19
N TYR A 215 -8.47 1.49 -8.32
CA TYR A 215 -9.08 0.76 -9.43
C TYR A 215 -8.14 -0.31 -9.97
N VAL A 216 -6.86 0.02 -10.18
CA VAL A 216 -5.84 -0.93 -10.63
C VAL A 216 -5.70 -2.10 -9.66
N LEU A 217 -5.56 -1.82 -8.37
CA LEU A 217 -5.35 -2.86 -7.34
C LEU A 217 -6.58 -3.75 -7.11
N GLU A 218 -7.80 -3.15 -7.12
CA GLU A 218 -9.01 -3.86 -6.68
C GLU A 218 -9.85 -4.42 -7.83
N ARG A 219 -9.79 -3.79 -9.00
CA ARG A 219 -10.69 -4.09 -10.11
C ARG A 219 -10.00 -4.74 -11.31
N THR A 220 -8.66 -4.68 -11.41
CA THR A 220 -7.96 -5.19 -12.58
C THR A 220 -7.23 -6.53 -12.34
N PRO A 221 -6.94 -7.28 -13.42
CA PRO A 221 -6.07 -8.47 -13.33
C PRO A 221 -4.65 -8.13 -12.82
N THR A 222 -4.17 -6.89 -13.09
CA THR A 222 -2.86 -6.42 -12.65
C THR A 222 -2.77 -6.39 -11.12
N GLY A 223 -3.80 -5.91 -10.42
CA GLY A 223 -3.84 -5.92 -8.96
C GLY A 223 -3.75 -7.33 -8.37
N ARG A 224 -4.45 -8.30 -8.99
CA ARG A 224 -4.34 -9.72 -8.57
C ARG A 224 -2.92 -10.25 -8.73
N LYS A 225 -2.22 -9.91 -9.83
CA LYS A 225 -0.81 -10.30 -10.06
C LYS A 225 0.12 -9.63 -9.04
N ILE A 226 -0.11 -8.35 -8.69
CA ILE A 226 0.66 -7.63 -7.67
C ILE A 226 0.54 -8.34 -6.32
N TYR A 227 -0.67 -8.59 -5.84
CA TYR A 227 -0.89 -9.27 -4.57
C TYR A 227 -0.40 -10.74 -4.57
N ALA A 228 -0.50 -11.45 -5.69
CA ALA A 228 0.04 -12.79 -5.82
C ALA A 228 1.57 -12.79 -5.72
N THR A 229 2.24 -11.82 -6.37
CA THR A 229 3.70 -11.65 -6.31
C THR A 229 4.16 -11.38 -4.87
N GLY A 230 3.49 -10.47 -4.16
CA GLY A 230 3.84 -10.15 -2.77
C GLY A 230 3.49 -11.26 -1.76
N GLY A 231 2.50 -12.10 -2.07
CA GLY A 231 2.13 -13.23 -1.23
C GLY A 231 3.16 -14.38 -1.24
N ASN A 232 3.54 -14.80 -2.45
CA ASN A 232 4.62 -15.78 -2.67
C ASN A 232 5.11 -15.65 -4.11
N ILE A 233 6.31 -15.12 -4.29
CA ILE A 233 6.90 -14.81 -5.59
C ILE A 233 7.12 -16.07 -6.44
N GLU A 234 7.55 -17.18 -5.82
CA GLU A 234 7.80 -18.44 -6.51
C GLU A 234 6.49 -19.11 -6.96
N ALA A 235 5.49 -19.16 -6.08
CA ALA A 235 4.17 -19.69 -6.44
C ALA A 235 3.52 -18.85 -7.55
N ALA A 236 3.60 -17.52 -7.48
CA ALA A 236 3.11 -16.64 -8.53
C ALA A 236 3.82 -16.87 -9.87
N ARG A 237 5.13 -17.14 -9.85
CA ARG A 237 5.92 -17.44 -11.04
C ARG A 237 5.50 -18.76 -11.67
N LEU A 238 5.27 -19.79 -10.85
CA LEU A 238 4.82 -21.12 -11.33
C LEU A 238 3.43 -21.06 -11.99
N THR A 239 2.57 -20.11 -11.60
CA THR A 239 1.27 -19.87 -12.26
C THR A 239 1.36 -18.97 -13.50
N GLY A 240 2.58 -18.68 -14.01
CA GLY A 240 2.80 -17.91 -15.23
C GLY A 240 2.80 -16.38 -15.03
N VAL A 241 2.81 -15.87 -13.80
CA VAL A 241 2.92 -14.44 -13.56
C VAL A 241 4.36 -13.99 -13.83
N ARG A 242 4.54 -12.95 -14.65
CA ARG A 242 5.83 -12.30 -14.89
C ARG A 242 6.19 -11.40 -13.69
N THR A 243 6.59 -12.01 -12.57
CA THR A 243 6.84 -11.33 -11.30
C THR A 243 7.84 -10.18 -11.40
N GLY A 244 8.91 -10.35 -12.20
CA GLY A 244 9.89 -9.30 -12.44
C GLY A 244 9.27 -8.04 -13.08
N THR A 245 8.44 -8.20 -14.12
CA THR A 245 7.74 -7.06 -14.75
C THR A 245 6.80 -6.38 -13.76
N VAL A 246 6.10 -7.15 -12.92
CA VAL A 246 5.22 -6.61 -11.87
C VAL A 246 6.01 -5.73 -10.89
N ILE A 247 7.18 -6.20 -10.42
CA ILE A 247 8.03 -5.44 -9.49
C ILE A 247 8.52 -4.14 -10.13
N VAL A 248 9.05 -4.20 -11.37
CA VAL A 248 9.51 -3.00 -12.09
C VAL A 248 8.38 -1.98 -12.25
N CYS A 249 7.19 -2.42 -12.68
CA CYS A 249 6.03 -1.54 -12.84
C CYS A 249 5.58 -0.91 -11.50
N CYS A 250 5.62 -1.67 -10.40
CA CYS A 250 5.26 -1.15 -9.08
C CYS A 250 6.25 -0.07 -8.60
N LEU A 251 7.56 -0.31 -8.74
CA LEU A 251 8.58 0.68 -8.40
C LEU A 251 8.51 1.91 -9.30
N ALA A 252 8.30 1.72 -10.62
CA ALA A 252 8.13 2.82 -11.56
C ALA A 252 6.92 3.69 -11.23
N ALA A 253 5.77 3.07 -10.92
CA ALA A 253 4.57 3.81 -10.55
C ALA A 253 4.71 4.50 -9.18
N GLY A 254 5.39 3.87 -8.21
CA GLY A 254 5.73 4.49 -6.92
C GLY A 254 6.58 5.74 -7.09
N SER A 255 7.69 5.65 -7.83
CA SER A 255 8.58 6.78 -8.10
C SER A 255 7.92 7.87 -8.97
N PHE A 256 7.04 7.50 -9.91
CA PHE A 256 6.19 8.45 -10.65
C PHE A 256 5.32 9.28 -9.70
N MET A 257 4.64 8.63 -8.75
CA MET A 257 3.80 9.32 -7.77
C MET A 257 4.63 10.19 -6.83
N ALA A 258 5.80 9.71 -6.41
CA ALA A 258 6.74 10.48 -5.60
C ALA A 258 7.23 11.75 -6.32
N ALA A 259 7.65 11.63 -7.57
CA ALA A 259 8.06 12.79 -8.38
C ALA A 259 6.91 13.78 -8.56
N THR A 260 5.68 13.29 -8.81
CA THR A 260 4.47 14.14 -8.90
C THR A 260 4.23 14.90 -7.59
N ALA A 261 4.36 14.24 -6.43
CA ALA A 261 4.26 14.91 -5.13
C ALA A 261 5.35 15.97 -4.96
N GLY A 262 6.58 15.70 -5.39
CA GLY A 262 7.69 16.66 -5.36
C GLY A 262 7.44 17.90 -6.22
N ILE A 263 6.94 17.73 -7.44
CA ILE A 263 6.55 18.82 -8.33
C ILE A 263 5.47 19.70 -7.70
N LEU A 264 4.42 19.09 -7.15
CA LEU A 264 3.34 19.80 -6.47
C LEU A 264 3.82 20.49 -5.18
N THR A 265 4.80 19.91 -4.47
CA THR A 265 5.43 20.52 -3.31
C THR A 265 6.16 21.79 -3.70
N SER A 266 6.98 21.78 -4.77
CA SER A 266 7.64 22.98 -5.30
C SER A 266 6.65 24.02 -5.77
N ALA A 267 5.58 23.63 -6.45
CA ALA A 267 4.53 24.54 -6.88
C ALA A 267 3.84 25.24 -5.70
N ARG A 268 3.61 24.50 -4.60
CA ARG A 268 2.96 25.00 -3.40
C ARG A 268 3.83 25.95 -2.59
N ILE A 269 5.14 25.59 -2.43
CA ILE A 269 6.09 26.39 -1.64
C ILE A 269 6.64 27.56 -2.47
N GLY A 270 6.59 27.47 -3.80
CA GLY A 270 7.18 28.43 -4.73
C GLY A 270 8.69 28.32 -4.88
N THR A 271 9.30 27.24 -4.36
CA THR A 271 10.74 26.99 -4.39
C THR A 271 11.07 25.52 -4.60
N GLY A 272 12.21 25.22 -5.22
CA GLY A 272 12.82 23.91 -5.20
C GLY A 272 13.75 23.78 -4.00
N ASP A 273 13.41 22.98 -3.00
CA ASP A 273 14.20 22.78 -1.79
C ASP A 273 14.82 21.38 -1.78
N PRO A 274 16.18 21.28 -1.75
CA PRO A 274 16.89 20.00 -1.77
C PRO A 274 16.66 19.14 -0.52
N THR A 275 16.14 19.72 0.57
CA THR A 275 15.93 19.04 1.85
C THR A 275 14.53 18.46 1.99
N THR A 276 13.61 18.81 1.11
CA THR A 276 12.19 18.44 1.21
C THR A 276 11.95 16.93 1.12
N GLY A 277 12.69 16.23 0.26
CA GLY A 277 12.42 14.82 -0.07
C GLY A 277 12.41 13.87 1.13
N PRO A 278 13.46 13.82 1.96
CA PRO A 278 13.56 12.91 3.09
C PRO A 278 12.42 13.00 4.10
N SER A 279 11.83 14.18 4.27
CA SER A 279 10.73 14.41 5.23
C SER A 279 9.45 13.64 4.90
N PHE A 280 9.27 13.18 3.66
CA PHE A 280 8.11 12.39 3.25
C PHE A 280 8.26 10.90 3.53
N LEU A 281 9.50 10.39 3.70
CA LEU A 281 9.77 8.96 3.78
C LEU A 281 9.06 8.30 4.98
N LEU A 282 9.36 8.74 6.20
CA LEU A 282 8.81 8.13 7.41
C LEU A 282 7.30 8.27 7.53
N PRO A 283 6.68 9.45 7.32
CA PRO A 283 5.23 9.58 7.36
C PRO A 283 4.51 8.71 6.33
N ALA A 284 5.04 8.61 5.11
CA ALA A 284 4.43 7.80 4.06
C ALA A 284 4.49 6.31 4.38
N TYR A 285 5.63 5.82 4.88
CA TYR A 285 5.76 4.44 5.34
C TYR A 285 4.86 4.15 6.55
N ALA A 286 4.85 5.01 7.56
CA ALA A 286 3.98 4.87 8.73
C ALA A 286 2.51 4.75 8.32
N ALA A 287 2.06 5.63 7.40
CA ALA A 287 0.71 5.59 6.88
C ALA A 287 0.40 4.34 6.06
N ALA A 288 1.31 3.88 5.18
CA ALA A 288 1.12 2.68 4.39
C ALA A 288 1.01 1.42 5.27
N PHE A 289 1.87 1.27 6.28
CA PHE A 289 1.81 0.17 7.22
C PHE A 289 0.58 0.23 8.12
N LEU A 290 0.27 1.40 8.71
CA LEU A 290 -0.93 1.57 9.52
C LEU A 290 -2.19 1.30 8.68
N GLY A 291 -2.22 1.78 7.43
CA GLY A 291 -3.31 1.54 6.49
C GLY A 291 -3.51 0.07 6.15
N SER A 292 -2.45 -0.74 6.14
CA SER A 292 -2.53 -2.18 5.88
C SER A 292 -3.26 -2.94 7.00
N THR A 293 -3.25 -2.44 8.23
CA THR A 293 -3.96 -3.05 9.36
C THR A 293 -5.46 -2.80 9.31
N GLN A 294 -5.90 -1.84 8.49
CA GLN A 294 -7.30 -1.43 8.34
C GLN A 294 -7.99 -2.19 7.19
N PHE A 295 -9.31 -2.26 7.23
CA PHE A 295 -10.23 -2.77 6.20
C PHE A 295 -9.99 -4.20 5.69
N LYS A 296 -8.77 -4.62 5.36
CA LYS A 296 -8.50 -5.87 4.63
C LYS A 296 -7.55 -6.85 5.33
N GLY A 297 -7.43 -6.74 6.65
CA GLY A 297 -6.76 -7.78 7.46
C GLY A 297 -5.30 -8.06 7.07
N GLY A 298 -4.45 -7.04 7.00
CA GLY A 298 -3.02 -7.17 6.73
C GLY A 298 -2.63 -6.98 5.25
N ARG A 299 -3.57 -6.56 4.38
CA ARG A 299 -3.28 -6.20 2.99
C ARG A 299 -3.14 -4.70 2.83
N TYR A 300 -2.10 -4.27 2.14
CA TYR A 300 -1.97 -2.86 1.76
C TYR A 300 -3.15 -2.43 0.89
N ASN A 301 -3.75 -1.28 1.20
CA ASN A 301 -4.92 -0.77 0.49
C ASN A 301 -4.93 0.76 0.50
N VAL A 302 -5.44 1.35 -0.57
CA VAL A 302 -5.40 2.81 -0.81
C VAL A 302 -6.19 3.58 0.24
N PHE A 303 -7.45 3.17 0.51
CA PHE A 303 -8.31 3.91 1.45
C PHE A 303 -7.79 3.85 2.89
N GLY A 304 -7.29 2.68 3.32
CA GLY A 304 -6.66 2.55 4.63
C GLY A 304 -5.42 3.44 4.76
N THR A 305 -4.61 3.52 3.71
CA THR A 305 -3.41 4.35 3.68
C THR A 305 -3.76 5.84 3.76
N ILE A 306 -4.74 6.32 2.98
CA ILE A 306 -5.19 7.72 3.05
C ILE A 306 -5.74 8.04 4.45
N LEU A 307 -6.60 7.18 4.99
CA LEU A 307 -7.12 7.36 6.34
C LEU A 307 -6.00 7.44 7.37
N ALA A 308 -4.99 6.57 7.26
CA ALA A 308 -3.83 6.55 8.14
C ALA A 308 -2.99 7.84 8.03
N VAL A 309 -2.80 8.39 6.81
CA VAL A 309 -2.14 9.71 6.63
C VAL A 309 -2.86 10.77 7.46
N TYR A 310 -4.19 10.85 7.39
CA TYR A 310 -4.94 11.86 8.12
C TYR A 310 -5.00 11.60 9.63
N VAL A 311 -4.98 10.32 10.08
CA VAL A 311 -4.84 9.99 11.49
C VAL A 311 -3.52 10.51 12.05
N LEU A 312 -2.40 10.24 11.34
CA LEU A 312 -1.07 10.72 11.73
C LEU A 312 -1.01 12.26 11.69
N ALA A 313 -1.59 12.87 10.68
CA ALA A 313 -1.65 14.31 10.53
C ALA A 313 -2.38 15.02 11.68
N VAL A 314 -3.54 14.50 12.09
CA VAL A 314 -4.30 15.02 13.23
C VAL A 314 -3.49 14.89 14.50
N GLY A 315 -2.80 13.77 14.72
CA GLY A 315 -1.93 13.56 15.87
C GLY A 315 -0.79 14.57 15.93
N VAL A 316 -0.03 14.71 14.84
CA VAL A 316 1.10 15.65 14.74
C VAL A 316 0.63 17.09 14.87
N LYS A 317 -0.44 17.47 14.12
CA LYS A 317 -0.93 18.86 14.12
C LYS A 317 -1.54 19.24 15.47
N GLY A 318 -2.27 18.34 16.10
CA GLY A 318 -2.81 18.56 17.44
C GLY A 318 -1.72 18.81 18.47
N LEU A 319 -0.65 18.01 18.46
CA LEU A 319 0.51 18.21 19.34
C LEU A 319 1.23 19.53 19.06
N GLN A 320 1.42 19.90 17.79
CA GLN A 320 2.01 21.20 17.42
C GLN A 320 1.19 22.39 17.92
N LEU A 321 -0.14 22.33 17.77
CA LEU A 321 -1.04 23.40 18.26
C LEU A 321 -1.08 23.45 19.79
N ALA A 322 -0.83 22.34 20.48
CA ALA A 322 -0.66 22.29 21.93
C ALA A 322 0.73 22.79 22.41
N GLY A 323 1.56 23.35 21.50
CA GLY A 323 2.88 23.90 21.85
C GLY A 323 4.01 22.90 21.89
N ALA A 324 3.86 21.72 21.27
CA ALA A 324 4.91 20.71 21.23
C ALA A 324 6.14 21.18 20.42
N PRO A 325 7.36 20.82 20.84
CA PRO A 325 8.59 21.17 20.16
C PRO A 325 8.68 20.63 18.71
N ILE A 326 9.56 21.22 17.90
CA ILE A 326 9.73 20.94 16.46
C ILE A 326 10.09 19.49 16.14
N TRP A 327 10.71 18.75 17.05
CA TRP A 327 11.10 17.34 16.89
C TRP A 327 9.96 16.33 17.13
N ILE A 328 8.83 16.75 17.68
CA ILE A 328 7.68 15.88 17.99
C ILE A 328 7.11 15.15 16.76
N PRO A 329 6.95 15.79 15.58
CA PRO A 329 6.50 15.10 14.39
C PRO A 329 7.34 13.86 14.04
N ASP A 330 8.66 13.96 14.11
CA ASP A 330 9.56 12.85 13.78
C ASP A 330 9.45 11.71 14.80
N LEU A 331 9.40 12.06 16.09
CA LEU A 331 9.17 11.08 17.16
C LEU A 331 7.82 10.38 16.98
N PHE A 332 6.75 11.14 16.74
CA PHE A 332 5.40 10.60 16.56
C PHE A 332 5.32 9.66 15.35
N ASN A 333 5.87 10.05 14.21
CA ASN A 333 5.91 9.22 13.00
C ASN A 333 6.75 7.96 13.20
N GLY A 334 7.89 8.07 13.89
CA GLY A 334 8.76 6.93 14.22
C GLY A 334 8.06 5.91 15.12
N ILE A 335 7.42 6.36 16.19
CA ILE A 335 6.63 5.50 17.10
C ILE A 335 5.47 4.87 16.33
N ALA A 336 4.73 5.65 15.56
CA ALA A 336 3.60 5.17 14.77
C ALA A 336 4.04 4.09 13.77
N LEU A 337 5.19 4.27 13.10
CA LEU A 337 5.76 3.27 12.20
C LEU A 337 6.08 1.95 12.92
N LEU A 338 6.78 2.02 14.05
CA LEU A 338 7.14 0.82 14.83
C LEU A 338 5.90 0.07 15.31
N LEU A 339 4.90 0.78 15.81
CA LEU A 339 3.64 0.20 16.25
C LEU A 339 2.87 -0.42 15.06
N ALA A 340 2.80 0.28 13.92
CA ALA A 340 2.11 -0.21 12.74
C ALA A 340 2.74 -1.49 12.19
N VAL A 341 4.06 -1.54 12.07
CA VAL A 341 4.81 -2.73 11.62
C VAL A 341 4.66 -3.88 12.62
N GLY A 342 4.77 -3.61 13.91
CA GLY A 342 4.57 -4.59 14.98
C GLY A 342 3.18 -5.22 14.91
N LEU A 343 2.14 -4.41 14.80
CA LEU A 343 0.74 -4.86 14.67
C LEU A 343 0.50 -5.64 13.37
N ALA A 344 1.06 -5.20 12.24
CA ALA A 344 0.95 -5.89 10.97
C ALA A 344 1.55 -7.31 11.04
N LYS A 345 2.72 -7.46 11.66
CA LYS A 345 3.41 -8.74 11.83
C LYS A 345 2.63 -9.72 12.73
N THR A 346 2.09 -9.24 13.85
CA THR A 346 1.27 -10.08 14.76
C THR A 346 -0.02 -10.55 14.11
N GLN A 347 -0.67 -9.71 13.27
CA GLN A 347 -1.88 -10.11 12.54
C GLN A 347 -1.57 -11.17 11.46
N ALA A 348 -0.47 -11.05 10.74
CA ALA A 348 -0.05 -12.04 9.76
C ALA A 348 0.26 -13.41 10.40
N GLY A 349 0.92 -13.44 11.57
CA GLY A 349 1.21 -14.64 12.35
C GLY A 349 -0.06 -15.37 12.80
N ASN A 350 -1.03 -14.64 13.32
CA ASN A 350 -2.31 -15.20 13.78
C ASN A 350 -3.15 -15.78 12.63
N THR A 351 -3.07 -15.21 11.44
CA THR A 351 -3.79 -15.71 10.25
C THR A 351 -3.20 -17.04 9.77
N ARG A 352 -1.86 -17.16 9.74
CA ARG A 352 -1.16 -18.42 9.41
C ARG A 352 -1.46 -19.53 10.43
N ALA A 353 -1.40 -19.23 11.73
CA ALA A 353 -1.70 -20.20 12.79
C ALA A 353 -3.14 -20.73 12.71
N ARG A 354 -4.12 -19.87 12.38
CA ARG A 354 -5.52 -20.27 12.17
C ARG A 354 -5.69 -21.14 10.91
N ALA A 355 -4.98 -20.85 9.84
CA ALA A 355 -5.02 -21.65 8.61
C ALA A 355 -4.45 -23.06 8.86
N ILE A 356 -3.33 -23.17 9.55
CA ILE A 356 -2.71 -24.46 9.92
C ILE A 356 -3.65 -25.27 10.84
N ARG A 357 -4.24 -24.65 11.87
CA ARG A 357 -5.20 -25.34 12.74
C ARG A 357 -6.43 -25.85 12.00
N ARG A 358 -6.94 -25.12 11.00
CA ARG A 358 -8.07 -25.56 10.16
C ARG A 358 -7.70 -26.76 9.29
N VAL A 359 -6.49 -26.80 8.73
CA VAL A 359 -6.02 -27.94 7.93
C VAL A 359 -5.85 -29.18 8.81
N MET A 360 -5.21 -29.04 9.97
CA MET A 360 -5.03 -30.13 10.93
C MET A 360 -6.36 -30.68 11.49
N SER A 361 -7.33 -29.79 11.78
CA SER A 361 -8.64 -30.23 12.25
C SER A 361 -9.46 -30.94 11.18
N LYS A 362 -9.23 -30.64 9.89
CA LYS A 362 -9.89 -31.32 8.79
C LYS A 362 -9.28 -32.70 8.53
N GLN A 363 -7.96 -32.81 8.62
CA GLN A 363 -7.27 -34.11 8.53
C GLN A 363 -7.67 -35.07 9.64
N SER A 364 -7.71 -34.60 10.90
CA SER A 364 -8.16 -35.44 12.02
C SER A 364 -9.64 -35.85 11.93
N ALA A 365 -10.49 -35.06 11.27
CA ALA A 365 -11.87 -35.44 11.00
C ALA A 365 -11.99 -36.50 9.89
N ASP A 366 -11.18 -36.39 8.85
CA ASP A 366 -11.13 -37.36 7.75
C ASP A 366 -10.55 -38.70 8.20
N ASP A 367 -9.48 -38.68 9.02
CA ASP A 367 -8.86 -39.91 9.61
C ASP A 367 -9.83 -40.60 10.61
N GLY A 368 -10.61 -39.82 11.36
CA GLY A 368 -11.64 -40.37 12.27
C GLY A 368 -12.83 -41.01 11.54
N HIS A 369 -13.12 -40.58 10.32
CA HIS A 369 -14.16 -41.21 9.46
C HIS A 369 -13.65 -42.49 8.79
N ALA A 370 -12.40 -42.51 8.33
CA ALA A 370 -11.78 -43.70 7.75
C ALA A 370 -11.61 -44.87 8.72
N GLY A 371 -11.35 -44.57 10.01
CA GLY A 371 -11.26 -45.59 11.06
C GLY A 371 -12.61 -46.19 11.52
N ARG A 372 -13.76 -45.55 11.23
CA ARG A 372 -15.10 -46.06 11.56
C ARG A 372 -15.75 -46.95 10.51
N THR A 373 -15.21 -46.94 9.29
CA THR A 373 -15.70 -47.76 8.18
C THR A 373 -14.91 -49.09 8.03
N ALA A 374 -13.90 -49.32 8.87
CA ALA A 374 -13.05 -50.51 8.86
C ALA A 374 -13.39 -51.56 9.96
N HIS A 375 -14.56 -51.46 10.62
CA HIS A 375 -15.08 -52.46 11.56
C HIS A 375 -16.48 -52.92 11.09
#